data_7d196ec7d3d7a2dd713a7be9fc453e67
#
_entry.id   7d196ec7d3d7a2dd713a7be9fc453e67
#
_cell.length_a   1.000
_cell.length_b   1.000
_cell.length_c   1.000
_cell.angle_alpha   90.00
_cell.angle_beta   90.00
_cell.angle_gamma   90.00
#
_symmetry.space_group_name_H-M   'P 1'
#
loop_
_entity.id
_entity.type
_entity.pdbx_description
1 polymer ?
#
loop_
_entity_poly.entity_id
_entity_poly.type
_entity_poly.pdbx_seq_one_letter_code
_entity_poly.pdbx_strand_id
1 'polypeptide(L)' 'MPGGIYDTLRRAILRKNYTTKEQLQEQISILYDGEKITPQQYMELMELFWKGGDE' A
#
# COMPACT_ATOMS: atom_id res chain seq x y z
N MET A 1 -5.47 -12.99 -13.20
CA MET A 1 -4.62 -13.43 -12.14
C MET A 1 -4.71 -12.53 -10.95
N PRO A 2 -5.13 -13.04 -9.89
CA PRO A 2 -5.26 -12.20 -8.73
C PRO A 2 -3.92 -11.90 -8.14
N GLY A 3 -3.90 -10.96 -7.29
CA GLY A 3 -2.69 -10.65 -6.60
C GLY A 3 -1.92 -9.55 -7.25
N GLY A 4 -0.69 -9.80 -7.46
CA GLY A 4 0.16 -8.74 -7.91
C GLY A 4 0.56 -7.86 -6.75
N ILE A 5 1.33 -6.85 -7.05
CA ILE A 5 1.89 -5.98 -6.03
C ILE A 5 0.82 -5.22 -5.28
N TYR A 6 -0.16 -4.70 -6.01
CA TYR A 6 -1.23 -3.95 -5.37
C TYR A 6 -1.95 -4.79 -4.32
N ASP A 7 -2.30 -6.02 -4.70
CA ASP A 7 -3.04 -6.87 -3.80
C ASP A 7 -2.21 -7.23 -2.57
N THR A 8 -0.93 -7.48 -2.79
CA THR A 8 -0.05 -7.80 -1.68
C THR A 8 0.05 -6.63 -0.71
N LEU A 9 0.20 -5.44 -1.23
CA LEU A 9 0.29 -4.26 -0.38
C LEU A 9 -1.01 -4.01 0.36
N ARG A 10 -2.12 -4.20 -0.33
CA ARG A 10 -3.42 -3.99 0.28
C ARG A 10 -3.60 -4.92 1.45
N ARG A 11 -3.23 -6.18 1.29
CA ARG A 11 -3.36 -7.14 2.37
C ARG A 11 -2.45 -6.79 3.53
N ALA A 12 -1.24 -6.35 3.22
CA ALA A 12 -0.32 -5.98 4.28
C ALA A 12 -0.88 -4.84 5.13
N ILE A 13 -1.48 -3.88 4.47
CA ILE A 13 -2.06 -2.74 5.19
C ILE A 13 -3.23 -3.20 6.04
N LEU A 14 -4.12 -3.98 5.47
CA LEU A 14 -5.32 -4.39 6.17
C LEU A 14 -5.00 -5.28 7.37
N ARG A 15 -3.96 -6.08 7.24
CA ARG A 15 -3.56 -6.96 8.33
C ARG A 15 -2.53 -6.32 9.23
N LYS A 16 -2.10 -5.13 8.88
CA LYS A 16 -1.06 -4.43 9.63
C LYS A 16 0.20 -5.28 9.70
N ASN A 17 0.46 -5.97 8.61
CA ASN A 17 1.62 -6.84 8.52
C ASN A 17 2.78 -6.06 7.91
N TYR A 18 3.28 -5.10 8.64
CA TYR A 18 4.41 -4.29 8.20
C TYR A 18 5.13 -3.77 9.43
N THR A 19 6.38 -3.42 9.26
CA THR A 19 7.19 -2.96 10.38
C THR A 19 6.74 -1.60 10.87
N THR A 20 6.69 -0.64 9.97
CA THR A 20 6.19 0.69 10.29
C THR A 20 5.40 1.20 9.11
N LYS A 21 4.47 2.11 9.39
CA LYS A 21 3.72 2.72 8.31
C LYS A 21 4.64 3.45 7.36
N GLU A 22 5.59 4.17 7.90
CA GLU A 22 6.50 4.96 7.08
C GLU A 22 7.26 4.09 6.12
N GLN A 23 7.71 2.94 6.59
CA GLN A 23 8.48 2.05 5.74
C GLN A 23 7.64 1.52 4.60
N LEU A 24 6.42 1.11 4.91
CA LEU A 24 5.54 0.60 3.88
C LEU A 24 5.12 1.71 2.91
N GLN A 25 4.87 2.90 3.44
CA GLN A 25 4.52 4.02 2.59
C GLN A 25 5.66 4.35 1.63
N GLU A 26 6.88 4.25 2.11
CA GLU A 26 8.03 4.50 1.26
C GLU A 26 8.09 3.47 0.14
N GLN A 27 7.82 2.23 0.44
CA GLN A 27 7.81 1.19 -0.59
C GLN A 27 6.73 1.46 -1.61
N ILE A 28 5.56 1.87 -1.16
CA ILE A 28 4.49 2.18 -2.07
C ILE A 28 4.87 3.34 -2.98
N SER A 29 5.53 4.35 -2.42
CA SER A 29 5.99 5.47 -3.21
C SER A 29 6.98 5.04 -4.28
N ILE A 30 7.90 4.17 -3.93
CA ILE A 30 8.88 3.67 -4.88
C ILE A 30 8.19 2.92 -6.00
N LEU A 31 7.22 2.09 -5.65
CA LEU A 31 6.51 1.33 -6.66
C LEU A 31 5.69 2.25 -7.57
N TYR A 32 5.12 3.27 -6.99
CA TYR A 32 4.36 4.22 -7.79
C TYR A 32 5.29 4.99 -8.74
N ASP A 33 6.44 5.39 -8.23
CA ASP A 33 7.41 6.11 -9.05
C ASP A 33 7.92 5.23 -10.18
N GLY A 34 8.04 3.93 -9.95
CA GLY A 34 8.46 3.00 -10.97
C GLY A 34 7.33 2.50 -11.84
N GLU A 35 6.14 3.08 -11.68
CA GLU A 35 4.98 2.73 -12.46
C GLU A 35 4.57 1.26 -12.28
N LYS A 36 4.85 0.73 -11.11
CA LYS A 36 4.41 -0.63 -10.78
C LYS A 36 2.95 -0.65 -10.35
N ILE A 37 2.47 0.48 -9.88
CA ILE A 37 1.06 0.62 -9.52
C ILE A 37 0.56 1.91 -10.15
N THR A 38 -0.75 1.98 -10.34
CA THR A 38 -1.36 3.15 -10.95
C THR A 38 -1.57 4.24 -9.92
N PRO A 39 -1.76 5.50 -10.36
CA PRO A 39 -2.07 6.56 -9.41
C PRO A 39 -3.30 6.26 -8.57
N GLN A 40 -4.30 5.63 -9.18
CA GLN A 40 -5.49 5.29 -8.45
C GLN A 40 -5.20 4.25 -7.36
N GLN A 41 -4.40 3.26 -7.72
CA GLN A 41 -4.01 2.25 -6.74
C GLN A 41 -3.21 2.86 -5.60
N TYR A 42 -2.32 3.78 -5.95
CA TYR A 42 -1.54 4.47 -4.94
C TYR A 42 -2.44 5.19 -3.95
N MET A 43 -3.41 5.91 -4.46
CA MET A 43 -4.33 6.64 -3.60
C MET A 43 -5.16 5.68 -2.74
N GLU A 44 -5.60 4.58 -3.32
CA GLU A 44 -6.38 3.62 -2.56
C GLU A 44 -5.58 3.01 -1.43
N LEU A 45 -4.32 2.69 -1.69
CA LEU A 45 -3.47 2.13 -0.66
C LEU A 45 -3.25 3.13 0.47
N MET A 46 -3.01 4.38 0.11
CA MET A 46 -2.81 5.40 1.13
C MET A 46 -4.07 5.61 1.95
N GLU A 47 -5.21 5.53 1.31
CA GLU A 47 -6.47 5.68 2.00
C GLU A 47 -6.68 4.58 3.04
N LEU A 48 -6.22 3.39 2.74
CA LEU A 48 -6.32 2.29 3.68
C LEU A 48 -5.54 2.57 4.96
N PHE A 49 -4.41 3.25 4.85
CA PHE A 49 -3.66 3.63 6.03
C PHE A 49 -4.50 4.55 6.93
N TRP A 50 -5.18 5.50 6.31
CA TRP A 50 -5.97 6.45 7.08
C TRP A 50 -7.16 5.77 7.74
N LYS A 51 -7.81 4.88 7.01
CA LYS A 51 -9.01 4.25 7.53
C LYS A 51 -8.70 3.11 8.49
N GLY A 52 -7.79 2.27 8.09
CA GLY A 52 -7.55 1.06 8.85
C GLY A 52 -6.52 1.23 9.93
N GLY A 53 -5.64 2.15 9.75
CA GLY A 53 -4.55 2.29 10.65
C GLY A 53 -4.76 3.19 11.79
N ASP A 54 -5.77 3.80 11.97
CA ASP A 54 -5.96 4.76 12.91
C ASP A 54 -6.13 4.40 14.19
N GLU A 55 -5.85 4.38 14.59
CA GLU A 55 -5.96 4.22 15.55
C GLU A 55 -5.70 4.22 16.11
#